data_5f7f97f8eead2bd37d46aaa8eb1d8343
#
_entry.id   5f7f97f8eead2bd37d46aaa8eb1d8343
#
_cell.length_a   1.000
_cell.length_b   1.000
_cell.length_c   1.000
_cell.angle_alpha   90.00
_cell.angle_beta   90.00
_cell.angle_gamma   90.00
#
_symmetry.space_group_name_H-M   'P 1'
#
loop_
_entity.id
_entity.type
_entity.pdbx_description
1 polymer ?
#
loop_
_entity_poly.entity_id
_entity_poly.type
_entity_poly.pdbx_seq_one_letter_code
_entity_poly.pdbx_strand_id
1 'polypeptide(L)'
;MKLARVETGSAGPPFPIHDDLVARLLAAHTRPPIEQRDETVAHVLGTCAGYAYADTDTVAMIMGRLGLERGACVSITQVVDTMFIASTAFVVQSQCGRVVIVCYRGTEPANVGSWLGDADVGPEVITHAGEEFAVHAGFYRNVRATRWPLLAELTRALEGRSLLDPARTLDYPLQALYVTGHSLGGAMAVLFALALKGSADQHDLAERLRAVYTYGQPMTLVEPIPRAAQQLGGTVFRHILPRDVVPTLPPVGWGRFAHVGEEYAYVDGAWRRAKTPVAQLRHVREIPRLLLGYLATPKRAAAARFAAADHGPQHYIAALRPAARITEFGDYE
;
A
#
# COMPACT_ATOMS: atom_id res chain seq x y z
N MET A 1 10.30 -19.06 3.23
CA MET A 1 10.41 -17.80 2.48
C MET A 1 10.63 -18.11 1.02
N LYS A 2 9.89 -17.45 0.13
CA LYS A 2 10.11 -17.53 -1.33
C LYS A 2 10.50 -16.14 -1.82
N LEU A 3 11.42 -16.09 -2.79
CA LEU A 3 11.86 -14.89 -3.46
C LEU A 3 11.87 -15.17 -4.97
N ALA A 4 11.21 -14.34 -5.76
CA ALA A 4 11.23 -14.39 -7.22
C ALA A 4 11.65 -13.02 -7.78
N ARG A 5 12.35 -13.03 -8.93
CA ARG A 5 12.84 -11.84 -9.64
C ARG A 5 12.43 -11.92 -11.09
N VAL A 6 11.78 -10.88 -11.57
CA VAL A 6 11.27 -10.79 -12.94
C VAL A 6 11.59 -9.41 -13.49
N GLU A 7 11.95 -9.33 -14.79
CA GLU A 7 12.08 -8.06 -15.47
C GLU A 7 10.69 -7.45 -15.74
N THR A 8 10.54 -6.14 -15.54
CA THR A 8 9.33 -5.41 -15.92
C THR A 8 9.26 -5.19 -17.43
N GLY A 9 9.11 -6.15 -18.22
CA GLY A 9 9.09 -6.21 -19.67
C GLY A 9 9.00 -4.89 -20.46
N SER A 10 9.18 -4.94 -21.76
CA SER A 10 8.86 -3.81 -22.65
C SER A 10 7.48 -4.04 -23.24
N ALA A 11 6.60 -3.09 -23.07
CA ALA A 11 5.25 -3.13 -23.64
C ALA A 11 5.23 -2.25 -24.91
N GLY A 12 4.91 -2.85 -26.07
CA GLY A 12 4.69 -2.08 -27.29
C GLY A 12 3.42 -1.24 -27.24
N PRO A 13 3.16 -0.39 -28.25
CA PRO A 13 1.96 0.45 -28.31
C PRO A 13 0.69 -0.33 -27.95
N PRO A 14 -0.26 0.26 -27.21
CA PRO A 14 -0.39 1.67 -26.87
C PRO A 14 0.34 2.11 -25.59
N PHE A 15 1.24 1.31 -25.06
CA PHE A 15 2.00 1.59 -23.84
C PHE A 15 3.32 2.34 -24.14
N PRO A 16 3.92 2.99 -23.10
CA PRO A 16 3.48 3.05 -21.72
C PRO A 16 2.33 4.04 -21.49
N ILE A 17 1.59 3.86 -20.37
CA ILE A 17 0.50 4.77 -19.97
C ILE A 17 1.07 6.14 -19.58
N HIS A 18 2.25 6.17 -18.96
CA HIS A 18 2.98 7.38 -18.55
C HIS A 18 4.39 7.36 -19.12
N ASP A 19 4.64 8.10 -20.20
CA ASP A 19 5.93 8.11 -20.92
C ASP A 19 7.12 8.60 -20.08
N ASP A 20 6.86 9.51 -19.14
CA ASP A 20 7.85 10.18 -18.29
C ASP A 20 7.77 9.76 -16.81
N LEU A 21 7.26 8.55 -16.52
CA LEU A 21 6.93 8.11 -15.16
C LEU A 21 8.09 8.25 -14.18
N VAL A 22 9.29 7.81 -14.55
CA VAL A 22 10.47 7.90 -13.66
C VAL A 22 10.79 9.35 -13.30
N ALA A 23 10.72 10.26 -14.27
CA ALA A 23 10.96 11.69 -14.03
C ALA A 23 9.89 12.28 -13.09
N ARG A 24 8.62 11.91 -13.29
CA ARG A 24 7.51 12.32 -12.41
C ARG A 24 7.66 11.81 -10.99
N LEU A 25 7.97 10.53 -10.81
CA LEU A 25 8.22 9.94 -9.49
C LEU A 25 9.44 10.59 -8.78
N LEU A 26 10.45 11.02 -9.53
CA LEU A 26 11.59 11.74 -8.96
C LEU A 26 11.26 13.18 -8.57
N ALA A 27 10.38 13.84 -9.30
CA ALA A 27 9.98 15.22 -9.05
C ALA A 27 8.93 15.35 -7.94
N ALA A 28 8.05 14.35 -7.79
CA ALA A 28 7.00 14.36 -6.79
C ALA A 28 7.56 14.24 -5.36
N HIS A 29 6.93 14.93 -4.43
CA HIS A 29 7.21 14.82 -2.98
C HIS A 29 8.68 15.05 -2.59
N THR A 30 9.34 15.99 -3.25
CA THR A 30 10.77 16.27 -3.00
C THR A 30 11.03 17.12 -1.76
N ARG A 31 10.04 17.88 -1.30
CA ARG A 31 10.18 18.82 -0.17
C ARG A 31 9.01 18.68 0.81
N PRO A 32 9.29 18.50 2.12
CA PRO A 32 8.27 18.66 3.16
C PRO A 32 7.99 20.17 3.42
N PRO A 33 6.79 20.54 3.89
CA PRO A 33 5.64 19.64 4.02
C PRO A 33 5.06 19.28 2.65
N ILE A 34 4.71 17.99 2.49
CA ILE A 34 4.04 17.52 1.28
C ILE A 34 2.59 17.98 1.35
N GLU A 35 2.25 19.02 0.59
CA GLU A 35 0.95 19.69 0.73
C GLU A 35 -0.20 18.95 0.06
N GLN A 36 0.07 18.15 -0.98
CA GLN A 36 -0.98 17.51 -1.76
C GLN A 36 -0.53 16.16 -2.32
N ARG A 37 -1.50 15.25 -2.50
CA ARG A 37 -1.30 14.04 -3.26
C ARG A 37 -0.98 14.35 -4.74
N ASP A 38 -0.13 13.57 -5.36
CA ASP A 38 0.09 13.59 -6.80
C ASP A 38 -0.83 12.56 -7.49
N GLU A 39 -1.52 12.95 -8.55
CA GLU A 39 -2.50 12.10 -9.24
C GLU A 39 -1.83 10.95 -10.00
N THR A 40 -0.70 11.21 -10.63
CA THR A 40 0.06 10.16 -11.34
C THR A 40 0.63 9.16 -10.35
N VAL A 41 1.23 9.64 -9.25
CA VAL A 41 1.73 8.77 -8.17
C VAL A 41 0.59 7.94 -7.59
N ALA A 42 -0.56 8.55 -7.31
CA ALA A 42 -1.73 7.85 -6.77
C ALA A 42 -2.24 6.76 -7.73
N HIS A 43 -2.32 7.04 -9.03
CA HIS A 43 -2.74 6.06 -10.04
C HIS A 43 -1.75 4.89 -10.14
N VAL A 44 -0.45 5.18 -10.27
CA VAL A 44 0.59 4.15 -10.39
C VAL A 44 0.67 3.26 -9.15
N LEU A 45 0.68 3.87 -7.97
CA LEU A 45 0.76 3.12 -6.72
C LEU A 45 -0.54 2.35 -6.41
N GLY A 46 -1.70 2.91 -6.78
CA GLY A 46 -2.99 2.24 -6.67
C GLY A 46 -3.12 1.04 -7.58
N THR A 47 -2.66 1.17 -8.82
CA THR A 47 -2.62 0.06 -9.78
C THR A 47 -1.66 -1.03 -9.30
N CYS A 48 -0.45 -0.66 -8.86
CA CYS A 48 0.48 -1.61 -8.24
C CYS A 48 -0.15 -2.36 -7.06
N ALA A 49 -0.81 -1.64 -6.15
CA ALA A 49 -1.47 -2.22 -4.98
C ALA A 49 -2.64 -3.14 -5.35
N GLY A 50 -3.38 -2.81 -6.40
CA GLY A 50 -4.47 -3.64 -6.91
C GLY A 50 -3.98 -4.92 -7.56
N TYR A 51 -2.90 -4.87 -8.33
CA TYR A 51 -2.32 -6.06 -8.97
C TYR A 51 -1.40 -6.87 -8.04
N ALA A 52 -1.09 -6.40 -6.83
CA ALA A 52 -0.31 -7.16 -5.84
C ALA A 52 -0.98 -8.48 -5.40
N TYR A 53 -2.25 -8.71 -5.75
CA TYR A 53 -2.93 -9.99 -5.54
C TYR A 53 -2.60 -11.05 -6.60
N ALA A 54 -1.99 -10.65 -7.70
CA ALA A 54 -1.52 -11.54 -8.76
C ALA A 54 -0.12 -12.12 -8.46
N ASP A 55 0.43 -12.84 -9.42
CA ASP A 55 1.79 -13.33 -9.39
C ASP A 55 2.81 -12.23 -9.77
N THR A 56 4.11 -12.57 -9.64
CA THR A 56 5.20 -11.62 -9.88
C THR A 56 5.29 -11.19 -11.34
N ASP A 57 4.99 -12.09 -12.27
CA ASP A 57 5.04 -11.81 -13.72
C ASP A 57 3.95 -10.80 -14.10
N THR A 58 2.74 -10.98 -13.57
CA THR A 58 1.62 -10.05 -13.78
C THR A 58 1.92 -8.67 -13.22
N VAL A 59 2.43 -8.58 -11.98
CA VAL A 59 2.83 -7.28 -11.41
C VAL A 59 3.92 -6.62 -12.25
N ALA A 60 4.95 -7.38 -12.66
CA ALA A 60 6.03 -6.88 -13.51
C ALA A 60 5.51 -6.34 -14.84
N MET A 61 4.64 -7.09 -15.52
CA MET A 61 4.00 -6.67 -16.77
C MET A 61 3.22 -5.35 -16.60
N ILE A 62 2.40 -5.26 -15.57
CA ILE A 62 1.59 -4.05 -15.30
C ILE A 62 2.50 -2.85 -15.01
N MET A 63 3.55 -3.03 -14.23
CA MET A 63 4.47 -1.93 -13.93
C MET A 63 5.25 -1.47 -15.17
N GLY A 64 5.60 -2.39 -16.08
CA GLY A 64 6.13 -2.04 -17.40
C GLY A 64 5.15 -1.21 -18.22
N ARG A 65 3.88 -1.64 -18.31
CA ARG A 65 2.81 -0.91 -19.02
C ARG A 65 2.54 0.49 -18.43
N LEU A 66 2.72 0.67 -17.13
CA LEU A 66 2.60 1.98 -16.49
C LEU A 66 3.75 2.93 -16.84
N GLY A 67 4.94 2.43 -17.20
CA GLY A 67 6.12 3.22 -17.57
C GLY A 67 7.40 2.88 -16.81
N LEU A 68 7.42 1.76 -16.07
CA LEU A 68 8.64 1.23 -15.44
C LEU A 68 9.19 0.04 -16.22
N GLU A 69 9.37 0.23 -17.55
CA GLU A 69 9.90 -0.82 -18.43
C GLU A 69 11.34 -1.19 -18.11
N ARG A 70 11.74 -2.43 -18.42
CA ARG A 70 13.10 -2.97 -18.32
C ARG A 70 13.75 -2.80 -16.95
N GLY A 71 12.92 -2.62 -15.93
CA GLY A 71 13.32 -2.59 -14.53
C GLY A 71 13.29 -3.97 -13.91
N ALA A 72 13.21 -4.02 -12.58
CA ALA A 72 13.07 -5.26 -11.83
C ALA A 72 11.78 -5.28 -11.01
N CYS A 73 11.14 -6.44 -10.92
CA CYS A 73 10.11 -6.74 -9.95
C CYS A 73 10.54 -7.93 -9.11
N VAL A 74 10.63 -7.75 -7.81
CA VAL A 74 11.01 -8.80 -6.86
C VAL A 74 9.85 -9.05 -5.93
N SER A 75 9.41 -10.29 -5.79
CA SER A 75 8.45 -10.69 -4.76
C SER A 75 9.14 -11.41 -3.62
N ILE A 76 8.74 -11.08 -2.40
CA ILE A 76 9.20 -11.67 -1.14
C ILE A 76 7.97 -12.19 -0.42
N THR A 77 7.85 -13.52 -0.29
CA THR A 77 6.69 -14.16 0.31
C THR A 77 7.09 -15.03 1.50
N GLN A 78 6.39 -14.83 2.61
CA GLN A 78 6.49 -15.65 3.81
C GLN A 78 5.08 -16.09 4.23
N VAL A 79 4.86 -17.40 4.27
CA VAL A 79 3.61 -18.00 4.74
C VAL A 79 3.93 -18.96 5.87
N VAL A 80 3.22 -18.82 7.00
CA VAL A 80 3.24 -19.72 8.14
C VAL A 80 1.82 -19.81 8.68
N ASP A 81 1.05 -20.78 8.21
CA ASP A 81 -0.40 -20.88 8.47
C ASP A 81 -0.72 -20.97 9.96
N THR A 82 0.04 -21.76 10.72
CA THR A 82 -0.16 -21.90 12.18
C THR A 82 0.09 -20.63 12.98
N MET A 83 0.73 -19.62 12.38
CA MET A 83 1.00 -18.31 12.99
C MET A 83 0.20 -17.18 12.35
N PHE A 84 -0.73 -17.50 11.46
CA PHE A 84 -1.52 -16.52 10.69
C PHE A 84 -0.64 -15.50 9.95
N ILE A 85 0.52 -15.94 9.44
CA ILE A 85 1.42 -15.14 8.62
C ILE A 85 1.18 -15.49 7.16
N ALA A 86 0.74 -14.51 6.37
CA ALA A 86 0.63 -14.57 4.92
C ALA A 86 1.06 -13.24 4.33
N SER A 87 2.36 -12.99 4.35
CA SER A 87 2.95 -11.71 3.94
C SER A 87 3.63 -11.84 2.59
N THR A 88 3.25 -10.98 1.65
CA THR A 88 3.93 -10.79 0.37
C THR A 88 4.23 -9.33 0.16
N ALA A 89 5.48 -9.00 -0.13
CA ALA A 89 5.92 -7.68 -0.55
C ALA A 89 6.50 -7.76 -1.96
N PHE A 90 6.14 -6.80 -2.81
CA PHE A 90 6.77 -6.58 -4.11
C PHE A 90 7.71 -5.39 -4.03
N VAL A 91 8.85 -5.48 -4.68
CA VAL A 91 9.82 -4.39 -4.82
C VAL A 91 10.03 -4.15 -6.30
N VAL A 92 9.58 -3.02 -6.79
CA VAL A 92 9.72 -2.65 -8.21
C VAL A 92 10.78 -1.57 -8.33
N GLN A 93 11.84 -1.83 -9.08
CA GLN A 93 12.95 -0.91 -9.34
C GLN A 93 12.91 -0.44 -10.79
N SER A 94 13.03 0.87 -11.01
CA SER A 94 13.21 1.44 -12.35
C SER A 94 14.50 0.95 -13.01
N GLN A 95 14.53 0.91 -14.35
CA GLN A 95 15.70 0.49 -15.14
C GLN A 95 16.99 1.23 -14.74
N CYS A 96 16.91 2.53 -14.49
CA CYS A 96 18.06 3.35 -14.11
C CYS A 96 18.44 3.24 -12.62
N GLY A 97 17.66 2.54 -11.77
CA GLY A 97 17.89 2.36 -10.34
C GLY A 97 17.34 3.47 -9.43
N ARG A 98 16.99 4.65 -9.96
CA ARG A 98 16.66 5.85 -9.15
C ARG A 98 15.37 5.75 -8.36
N VAL A 99 14.40 4.97 -8.81
CA VAL A 99 13.07 4.84 -8.18
C VAL A 99 12.85 3.41 -7.74
N VAL A 100 12.36 3.24 -6.53
CA VAL A 100 11.86 1.96 -6.01
C VAL A 100 10.46 2.15 -5.43
N ILE A 101 9.57 1.22 -5.77
CA ILE A 101 8.24 1.10 -5.18
C ILE A 101 8.18 -0.20 -4.38
N VAL A 102 7.84 -0.10 -3.10
CA VAL A 102 7.49 -1.24 -2.24
C VAL A 102 5.98 -1.34 -2.17
N CYS A 103 5.44 -2.49 -2.53
CA CYS A 103 4.02 -2.75 -2.46
C CYS A 103 3.73 -3.98 -1.60
N TYR A 104 2.97 -3.82 -0.54
CA TYR A 104 2.47 -4.95 0.25
C TYR A 104 1.14 -5.45 -0.31
N ARG A 105 1.07 -6.77 -0.51
CA ARG A 105 -0.18 -7.47 -0.83
C ARG A 105 -1.10 -7.47 0.37
N GLY A 106 -2.39 -7.18 0.15
CA GLY A 106 -3.43 -7.34 1.16
C GLY A 106 -3.91 -8.78 1.32
N THR A 107 -4.88 -8.98 2.20
CA THR A 107 -5.61 -10.24 2.32
C THR A 107 -6.63 -10.33 1.18
N GLU A 108 -6.80 -11.52 0.60
CA GLU A 108 -7.82 -11.74 -0.42
C GLU A 108 -9.21 -11.37 0.10
N PRO A 109 -10.05 -10.70 -0.69
CA PRO A 109 -11.37 -10.22 -0.25
C PRO A 109 -12.24 -11.32 0.38
N ALA A 110 -12.17 -12.55 -0.12
CA ALA A 110 -12.88 -13.69 0.43
C ALA A 110 -12.44 -14.04 1.87
N ASN A 111 -11.22 -13.70 2.26
CA ASN A 111 -10.61 -14.00 3.55
C ASN A 111 -10.64 -12.81 4.54
N VAL A 112 -11.13 -11.64 4.13
CA VAL A 112 -11.29 -10.48 5.03
C VAL A 112 -12.21 -10.80 6.19
N GLY A 113 -13.24 -11.62 5.96
CA GLY A 113 -14.16 -12.10 7.00
C GLY A 113 -13.48 -13.00 8.03
N SER A 114 -12.63 -13.91 7.60
CA SER A 114 -11.84 -14.77 8.48
C SER A 114 -10.88 -13.94 9.32
N TRP A 115 -10.19 -13.00 8.69
CA TRP A 115 -9.29 -12.08 9.37
C TRP A 115 -9.99 -11.23 10.45
N LEU A 116 -11.22 -10.79 10.20
CA LEU A 116 -12.06 -10.10 11.20
C LEU A 116 -12.56 -11.04 12.31
N GLY A 117 -12.58 -12.36 12.08
CA GLY A 117 -12.98 -13.37 13.05
C GLY A 117 -11.82 -13.92 13.88
N ASP A 118 -10.59 -13.73 13.45
CA ASP A 118 -9.42 -14.30 14.12
C ASP A 118 -9.07 -13.53 15.39
N ALA A 119 -8.86 -14.30 16.47
CA ALA A 119 -8.69 -13.81 17.84
C ALA A 119 -7.40 -13.00 18.10
N ASP A 120 -6.51 -12.87 17.10
CA ASP A 120 -5.20 -12.23 17.26
C ASP A 120 -5.18 -10.76 16.80
N VAL A 121 -6.28 -10.07 17.05
CA VAL A 121 -6.53 -8.66 16.73
C VAL A 121 -6.13 -7.69 17.82
N GLY A 122 -5.56 -8.20 18.91
CA GLY A 122 -5.12 -7.40 20.04
C GLY A 122 -4.00 -6.41 19.70
N PRO A 123 -3.78 -5.41 20.56
CA PRO A 123 -2.64 -4.52 20.44
C PRO A 123 -1.32 -5.22 20.80
N GLU A 124 -0.25 -4.95 20.04
CA GLU A 124 1.12 -5.30 20.38
C GLU A 124 1.89 -4.01 20.70
N VAL A 125 2.52 -3.96 21.88
CA VAL A 125 3.37 -2.82 22.26
C VAL A 125 4.72 -2.96 21.56
N ILE A 126 5.14 -1.89 20.90
CA ILE A 126 6.44 -1.81 20.24
C ILE A 126 7.21 -0.59 20.73
N THR A 127 8.53 -0.70 20.75
CA THR A 127 9.41 0.43 21.01
C THR A 127 9.98 0.92 19.69
N HIS A 128 9.85 2.21 19.42
CA HIS A 128 10.30 2.83 18.20
C HIS A 128 10.79 4.26 18.46
N ALA A 129 12.02 4.58 18.04
CA ALA A 129 12.66 5.87 18.30
C ALA A 129 12.64 6.28 19.79
N GLY A 130 12.70 5.31 20.72
CA GLY A 130 12.66 5.54 22.16
C GLY A 130 11.26 5.80 22.73
N GLU A 131 10.21 5.70 21.94
CA GLU A 131 8.82 5.83 22.34
C GLU A 131 8.11 4.46 22.31
N GLU A 132 7.38 4.11 23.38
CA GLU A 132 6.55 2.90 23.40
C GLU A 132 5.12 3.23 23.00
N PHE A 133 4.55 2.44 22.09
CA PHE A 133 3.16 2.57 21.68
C PHE A 133 2.61 1.25 21.13
N ALA A 134 1.30 1.16 21.02
CA ALA A 134 0.66 -0.05 20.57
C ALA A 134 0.20 0.04 19.12
N VAL A 135 0.37 -1.07 18.40
CA VAL A 135 -0.07 -1.28 17.02
C VAL A 135 -0.94 -2.53 16.95
N HIS A 136 -1.65 -2.70 15.84
CA HIS A 136 -2.40 -3.94 15.58
C HIS A 136 -1.43 -5.12 15.38
N ALA A 137 -1.48 -6.10 16.29
CA ALA A 137 -0.51 -7.21 16.36
C ALA A 137 -0.43 -8.02 15.05
N GLY A 138 -1.56 -8.38 14.46
CA GLY A 138 -1.60 -9.16 13.22
C GLY A 138 -0.97 -8.44 12.04
N PHE A 139 -1.16 -7.12 11.90
CA PHE A 139 -0.51 -6.32 10.84
C PHE A 139 0.99 -6.23 11.05
N TYR A 140 1.41 -5.97 12.27
CA TYR A 140 2.82 -5.85 12.60
C TYR A 140 3.59 -7.17 12.43
N ARG A 141 2.96 -8.30 12.82
CA ARG A 141 3.52 -9.63 12.61
C ARG A 141 3.78 -9.91 11.12
N ASN A 142 2.86 -9.56 10.25
CA ASN A 142 3.01 -9.72 8.81
C ASN A 142 4.12 -8.81 8.24
N VAL A 143 4.27 -7.57 8.72
CA VAL A 143 5.40 -6.71 8.36
C VAL A 143 6.73 -7.34 8.78
N ARG A 144 6.82 -7.84 10.02
CA ARG A 144 8.05 -8.48 10.54
C ARG A 144 8.49 -9.66 9.71
N ALA A 145 7.55 -10.45 9.19
CA ALA A 145 7.83 -11.66 8.42
C ALA A 145 8.64 -11.39 7.14
N THR A 146 8.44 -10.23 6.49
CA THR A 146 9.12 -9.87 5.24
C THR A 146 10.10 -8.71 5.40
N ARG A 147 10.19 -8.09 6.59
CA ARG A 147 10.96 -6.86 6.83
C ARG A 147 12.43 -7.00 6.45
N TRP A 148 13.12 -8.02 6.98
CA TRP A 148 14.57 -8.14 6.78
C TRP A 148 14.96 -8.45 5.33
N PRO A 149 14.34 -9.40 4.63
CA PRO A 149 14.62 -9.61 3.22
C PRO A 149 14.26 -8.39 2.36
N LEU A 150 13.21 -7.65 2.72
CA LEU A 150 12.84 -6.40 2.06
C LEU A 150 13.93 -5.32 2.26
N LEU A 151 14.40 -5.13 3.48
CA LEU A 151 15.50 -4.19 3.76
C LEU A 151 16.77 -4.57 3.01
N ALA A 152 17.09 -5.86 2.88
CA ALA A 152 18.24 -6.31 2.09
C ALA A 152 18.14 -5.90 0.61
N GLU A 153 16.94 -6.01 0.00
CA GLU A 153 16.73 -5.55 -1.38
C GLU A 153 16.83 -4.02 -1.48
N LEU A 154 16.28 -3.28 -0.52
CA LEU A 154 16.37 -1.82 -0.50
C LEU A 154 17.81 -1.32 -0.29
N THR A 155 18.61 -2.01 0.53
CA THR A 155 20.03 -1.71 0.70
C THR A 155 20.80 -1.91 -0.62
N ARG A 156 20.53 -3.01 -1.36
CA ARG A 156 21.11 -3.20 -2.70
C ARG A 156 20.75 -2.07 -3.65
N ALA A 157 19.49 -1.64 -3.65
CA ALA A 157 19.06 -0.51 -4.47
C ALA A 157 19.74 0.80 -4.06
N LEU A 158 19.97 1.02 -2.77
CA LEU A 158 20.68 2.17 -2.24
C LEU A 158 22.16 2.16 -2.66
N GLU A 159 22.78 0.97 -2.77
CA GLU A 159 24.11 0.75 -3.30
C GLU A 159 24.21 0.85 -4.84
N GLY A 160 23.12 1.14 -5.53
CA GLY A 160 23.07 1.18 -7.00
C GLY A 160 23.12 -0.19 -7.66
N ARG A 161 22.69 -1.25 -6.98
CA ARG A 161 22.64 -2.60 -7.53
C ARG A 161 21.30 -2.89 -8.19
N SER A 162 21.32 -3.66 -9.27
CA SER A 162 20.10 -4.18 -9.89
C SER A 162 19.43 -5.21 -8.97
N LEU A 163 18.10 -5.09 -8.80
CA LEU A 163 17.33 -6.08 -8.07
C LEU A 163 17.01 -7.31 -8.94
N LEU A 164 17.11 -7.20 -10.26
CA LEU A 164 16.98 -8.33 -11.18
C LEU A 164 18.23 -9.22 -11.13
N ASP A 165 19.40 -8.60 -11.25
CA ASP A 165 20.71 -9.24 -11.17
C ASP A 165 21.58 -8.48 -10.15
N PRO A 166 21.67 -8.94 -8.90
CA PRO A 166 22.42 -8.25 -7.85
C PRO A 166 23.92 -8.07 -8.10
N ALA A 167 24.51 -8.79 -9.07
CA ALA A 167 25.90 -8.60 -9.46
C ALA A 167 26.08 -7.35 -10.35
N ARG A 168 25.00 -6.93 -11.04
CA ARG A 168 25.02 -5.78 -11.94
C ARG A 168 24.87 -4.47 -11.19
N THR A 169 25.74 -3.50 -11.47
CA THR A 169 25.60 -2.10 -11.04
C THR A 169 24.76 -1.34 -12.06
N LEU A 170 23.88 -0.47 -11.57
CA LEU A 170 23.06 0.45 -12.36
C LEU A 170 23.70 1.83 -12.44
N ASP A 171 23.18 2.70 -13.31
CA ASP A 171 23.70 4.04 -13.54
C ASP A 171 23.57 4.94 -12.28
N TYR A 172 22.57 4.67 -11.45
CA TYR A 172 22.27 5.49 -10.27
C TYR A 172 21.84 4.64 -9.06
N PRO A 173 22.19 5.08 -7.85
CA PRO A 173 21.59 4.55 -6.63
C PRO A 173 20.14 4.99 -6.45
N LEU A 174 19.44 4.38 -5.51
CA LEU A 174 18.09 4.77 -5.09
C LEU A 174 18.01 6.24 -4.67
N GLN A 175 17.08 7.00 -5.24
CA GLN A 175 16.82 8.41 -4.93
C GLN A 175 15.39 8.68 -4.45
N ALA A 176 14.43 7.87 -4.87
CA ALA A 176 13.03 8.00 -4.47
C ALA A 176 12.44 6.63 -4.13
N LEU A 177 12.03 6.48 -2.88
CA LEU A 177 11.33 5.32 -2.36
C LEU A 177 9.85 5.66 -2.15
N TYR A 178 8.96 4.84 -2.70
CA TYR A 178 7.53 4.88 -2.44
C TYR A 178 7.08 3.59 -1.77
N VAL A 179 6.13 3.68 -0.87
CA VAL A 179 5.53 2.50 -0.22
C VAL A 179 4.03 2.52 -0.44
N THR A 180 3.45 1.38 -0.76
CA THR A 180 2.02 1.29 -1.06
C THR A 180 1.41 -0.04 -0.64
N GLY A 181 0.08 -0.09 -0.64
CA GLY A 181 -0.70 -1.30 -0.43
C GLY A 181 -2.19 -1.02 -0.35
N HIS A 182 -2.98 -2.04 -0.67
CA HIS A 182 -4.44 -2.05 -0.56
C HIS A 182 -4.85 -2.89 0.64
N SER A 183 -5.92 -2.49 1.34
CA SER A 183 -6.47 -3.25 2.47
C SER A 183 -5.43 -3.47 3.59
N LEU A 184 -5.25 -4.72 4.06
CA LEU A 184 -4.17 -5.13 4.97
C LEU A 184 -2.80 -4.68 4.47
N GLY A 185 -2.53 -4.75 3.16
CA GLY A 185 -1.27 -4.28 2.57
C GLY A 185 -1.01 -2.79 2.82
N GLY A 186 -2.07 -1.98 2.83
CA GLY A 186 -1.98 -0.56 3.20
C GLY A 186 -1.60 -0.35 4.67
N ALA A 187 -2.16 -1.16 5.58
CA ALA A 187 -1.77 -1.15 6.99
C ALA A 187 -0.29 -1.53 7.17
N MET A 188 0.16 -2.58 6.45
CA MET A 188 1.56 -3.01 6.45
C MET A 188 2.48 -1.94 5.87
N ALA A 189 2.07 -1.23 4.83
CA ALA A 189 2.83 -0.14 4.22
C ALA A 189 3.11 0.99 5.22
N VAL A 190 2.11 1.40 5.99
CA VAL A 190 2.26 2.43 7.05
C VAL A 190 3.18 1.94 8.17
N LEU A 191 2.98 0.70 8.66
CA LEU A 191 3.81 0.15 9.73
C LEU A 191 5.27 -0.06 9.29
N PHE A 192 5.50 -0.46 8.04
CA PHE A 192 6.85 -0.55 7.48
C PHE A 192 7.53 0.82 7.38
N ALA A 193 6.83 1.82 6.86
CA ALA A 193 7.36 3.18 6.76
C ALA A 193 7.66 3.78 8.14
N LEU A 194 6.81 3.50 9.13
CA LEU A 194 7.04 3.89 10.52
C LEU A 194 8.31 3.22 11.05
N ALA A 195 8.44 1.89 10.87
CA ALA A 195 9.62 1.13 11.30
C ALA A 195 10.91 1.59 10.61
N LEU A 196 10.81 2.00 9.33
CA LEU A 196 11.95 2.54 8.57
C LEU A 196 12.41 3.88 9.15
N LYS A 197 11.48 4.82 9.38
CA LYS A 197 11.78 6.17 9.89
C LYS A 197 12.38 6.17 11.30
N GLY A 198 12.09 5.18 12.13
CA GLY A 198 12.58 5.16 13.50
C GLY A 198 13.79 4.28 13.74
N SER A 199 14.36 3.69 12.72
CA SER A 199 15.58 2.89 12.83
C SER A 199 16.80 3.73 12.45
N ALA A 200 17.71 3.94 13.39
CA ALA A 200 18.96 4.66 13.13
C ALA A 200 19.78 3.98 12.02
N ASP A 201 19.79 2.65 11.98
CA ASP A 201 20.51 1.86 10.99
C ASP A 201 19.91 1.99 9.57
N GLN A 202 18.69 2.53 9.44
CA GLN A 202 17.99 2.68 8.17
C GLN A 202 17.82 4.16 7.77
N HIS A 203 18.60 5.04 8.35
CA HIS A 203 18.51 6.49 8.14
C HIS A 203 18.57 6.86 6.65
N ASP A 204 19.53 6.34 5.90
CA ASP A 204 19.70 6.65 4.48
C ASP A 204 18.50 6.19 3.62
N LEU A 205 17.93 5.03 3.93
CA LEU A 205 16.69 4.57 3.29
C LEU A 205 15.49 5.44 3.69
N ALA A 206 15.42 5.83 4.97
CA ALA A 206 14.36 6.68 5.48
C ALA A 206 14.35 8.07 4.84
N GLU A 207 15.51 8.62 4.47
CA GLU A 207 15.62 9.86 3.73
C GLU A 207 15.16 9.75 2.27
N ARG A 208 15.24 8.56 1.68
CA ARG A 208 14.73 8.30 0.32
C ARG A 208 13.21 8.13 0.28
N LEU A 209 12.56 7.91 1.43
CA LEU A 209 11.10 7.78 1.49
C LEU A 209 10.41 9.08 1.11
N ARG A 210 9.76 9.07 -0.05
CA ARG A 210 9.00 10.20 -0.60
C ARG A 210 7.59 10.24 -0.05
N ALA A 211 6.86 9.14 -0.18
CA ALA A 211 5.48 9.06 0.28
C ALA A 211 5.01 7.60 0.49
N VAL A 212 3.95 7.47 1.26
CA VAL A 212 3.18 6.25 1.44
C VAL A 212 1.77 6.49 0.91
N TYR A 213 1.32 5.67 -0.02
CA TYR A 213 -0.03 5.74 -0.58
C TYR A 213 -0.79 4.48 -0.24
N THR A 214 -1.97 4.61 0.35
CA THR A 214 -2.78 3.46 0.73
C THR A 214 -4.21 3.55 0.22
N TYR A 215 -4.84 2.41 0.00
CA TYR A 215 -6.15 2.27 -0.59
C TYR A 215 -6.99 1.32 0.26
N GLY A 216 -8.12 1.78 0.78
CA GLY A 216 -8.98 0.95 1.63
C GLY A 216 -8.30 0.43 2.90
N GLN A 217 -7.31 1.14 3.42
CA GLN A 217 -6.49 0.71 4.57
C GLN A 217 -7.29 0.71 5.87
N PRO A 218 -7.26 -0.36 6.70
CA PRO A 218 -7.78 -0.34 8.07
C PRO A 218 -6.89 0.49 9.02
N MET A 219 -7.41 0.84 10.19
CA MET A 219 -6.67 1.55 11.24
C MET A 219 -5.56 0.67 11.81
N THR A 220 -4.39 1.25 12.06
CA THR A 220 -3.16 0.51 12.37
C THR A 220 -2.62 0.75 13.77
N LEU A 221 -2.83 1.95 14.31
CA LEU A 221 -2.25 2.38 15.58
C LEU A 221 -3.32 2.46 16.65
N VAL A 222 -2.94 2.14 17.88
CA VAL A 222 -3.80 2.33 19.05
C VAL A 222 -3.62 3.74 19.59
N GLU A 223 -4.71 4.42 19.95
CA GLU A 223 -4.66 5.74 20.58
C GLU A 223 -4.04 5.68 21.98
N PRO A 224 -3.24 6.69 22.37
CA PRO A 224 -2.90 7.91 21.63
C PRO A 224 -1.86 7.68 20.52
N ILE A 225 -1.97 8.44 19.42
CA ILE A 225 -1.03 8.35 18.31
C ILE A 225 0.34 8.84 18.75
N PRO A 226 1.41 8.02 18.61
CA PRO A 226 2.76 8.39 19.01
C PRO A 226 3.33 9.52 18.14
N ARG A 227 4.26 10.29 18.71
CA ARG A 227 4.90 11.43 18.04
C ARG A 227 5.58 11.01 16.72
N ALA A 228 6.27 9.88 16.73
CA ALA A 228 6.91 9.33 15.53
C ALA A 228 5.91 9.09 14.38
N ALA A 229 4.73 8.57 14.69
CA ALA A 229 3.67 8.36 13.70
C ALA A 229 3.03 9.67 13.23
N GLN A 230 2.89 10.66 14.12
CA GLN A 230 2.41 12.00 13.73
C GLN A 230 3.38 12.65 12.73
N GLN A 231 4.70 12.52 12.93
CA GLN A 231 5.71 13.03 12.01
C GLN A 231 5.67 12.32 10.65
N LEU A 232 5.41 11.00 10.64
CA LEU A 232 5.20 10.26 9.39
C LEU A 232 3.95 10.74 8.65
N GLY A 233 2.94 11.21 9.38
CA GLY A 233 1.62 11.58 8.85
C GLY A 233 1.66 12.54 7.66
N GLY A 234 2.60 13.47 7.62
CA GLY A 234 2.78 14.39 6.49
C GLY A 234 3.25 13.74 5.17
N THR A 235 3.58 12.46 5.19
CA THR A 235 4.01 11.70 4.00
C THR A 235 3.05 10.57 3.63
N VAL A 236 1.94 10.39 4.38
CA VAL A 236 0.97 9.30 4.17
C VAL A 236 -0.31 9.85 3.56
N PHE A 237 -0.71 9.30 2.41
CA PHE A 237 -1.91 9.63 1.67
C PHE A 237 -2.84 8.42 1.61
N ARG A 238 -3.97 8.48 2.31
CA ARG A 238 -4.95 7.41 2.41
C ARG A 238 -6.13 7.65 1.48
N HIS A 239 -6.44 6.72 0.61
CA HIS A 239 -7.54 6.80 -0.34
C HIS A 239 -8.70 5.91 0.12
N ILE A 240 -9.90 6.48 0.19
CA ILE A 240 -11.09 5.80 0.70
C ILE A 240 -12.26 6.01 -0.26
N LEU A 241 -12.84 4.92 -0.74
CA LEU A 241 -14.12 4.96 -1.45
C LEU A 241 -15.28 5.11 -0.44
N PRO A 242 -16.34 5.85 -0.78
CA PRO A 242 -17.35 6.29 0.20
C PRO A 242 -18.08 5.19 0.97
N ARG A 243 -18.22 4.01 0.36
CA ARG A 243 -18.93 2.88 0.97
C ARG A 243 -17.98 1.75 1.39
N ASP A 244 -16.69 1.93 1.27
CA ASP A 244 -15.71 0.98 1.79
C ASP A 244 -15.73 0.99 3.32
N VAL A 245 -16.03 -0.17 3.90
CA VAL A 245 -16.10 -0.32 5.36
C VAL A 245 -14.74 -0.57 5.99
N VAL A 246 -13.79 -1.13 5.26
CA VAL A 246 -12.51 -1.57 5.81
C VAL A 246 -11.73 -0.43 6.49
N PRO A 247 -11.72 0.81 5.98
CA PRO A 247 -11.11 1.93 6.68
C PRO A 247 -11.71 2.26 8.05
N THR A 248 -12.91 1.76 8.38
CA THR A 248 -13.52 1.96 9.70
C THR A 248 -13.12 0.90 10.73
N LEU A 249 -12.37 -0.11 10.31
CA LEU A 249 -11.95 -1.25 11.13
C LEU A 249 -10.55 -1.06 11.74
N PRO A 250 -10.25 -1.73 12.85
CA PRO A 250 -11.11 -2.63 13.64
C PRO A 250 -12.19 -1.87 14.43
N PRO A 251 -13.27 -2.57 14.89
CA PRO A 251 -14.33 -1.92 15.64
C PRO A 251 -13.87 -1.51 17.04
N VAL A 252 -14.52 -0.50 17.64
CA VAL A 252 -14.17 0.06 18.95
C VAL A 252 -14.11 -1.01 20.07
N GLY A 253 -14.91 -2.08 19.95
CA GLY A 253 -14.88 -3.19 20.91
C GLY A 253 -13.54 -3.92 21.02
N TRP A 254 -12.62 -3.73 20.07
CA TRP A 254 -11.27 -4.33 20.07
C TRP A 254 -10.17 -3.36 20.51
N GLY A 255 -10.53 -2.14 20.83
CA GLY A 255 -9.64 -1.07 21.22
C GLY A 255 -9.89 0.21 20.41
N ARG A 256 -9.32 1.30 20.88
CA ARG A 256 -9.39 2.58 20.17
C ARG A 256 -8.23 2.65 19.19
N PHE A 257 -8.54 2.44 17.92
CA PHE A 257 -7.58 2.52 16.83
C PHE A 257 -7.72 3.83 16.08
N ALA A 258 -6.65 4.21 15.42
CA ALA A 258 -6.61 5.43 14.61
C ALA A 258 -5.76 5.24 13.34
N HIS A 259 -6.01 6.14 12.40
CA HIS A 259 -5.22 6.31 11.20
C HIS A 259 -4.10 7.33 11.39
N VAL A 260 -3.08 7.22 10.55
CA VAL A 260 -2.06 8.24 10.33
C VAL A 260 -2.16 8.76 8.92
N GLY A 261 -1.88 10.04 8.72
CA GLY A 261 -1.81 10.66 7.41
C GLY A 261 -3.10 11.31 6.93
N GLU A 262 -2.99 11.88 5.76
CA GLU A 262 -4.02 12.65 5.07
C GLU A 262 -5.02 11.73 4.40
N GLU A 263 -6.32 11.94 4.66
CA GLU A 263 -7.39 11.18 4.03
C GLU A 263 -7.90 11.87 2.77
N TYR A 264 -8.02 11.11 1.70
CA TYR A 264 -8.66 11.50 0.45
C TYR A 264 -9.86 10.59 0.20
N ALA A 265 -11.05 11.19 0.19
CA ALA A 265 -12.31 10.51 -0.15
C ALA A 265 -12.68 10.78 -1.61
N TYR A 266 -13.24 9.77 -2.28
CA TYR A 266 -13.76 9.91 -3.63
C TYR A 266 -15.19 10.46 -3.56
N VAL A 267 -15.40 11.69 -4.01
CA VAL A 267 -16.68 12.39 -3.93
C VAL A 267 -16.95 13.08 -5.26
N ASP A 268 -18.12 12.87 -5.82
CA ASP A 268 -18.57 13.48 -7.09
C ASP A 268 -17.55 13.33 -8.23
N GLY A 269 -17.03 12.11 -8.41
CA GLY A 269 -16.07 11.80 -9.48
C GLY A 269 -14.65 12.31 -9.26
N ALA A 270 -14.31 12.80 -8.08
CA ALA A 270 -12.99 13.33 -7.79
C ALA A 270 -12.47 12.98 -6.39
N TRP A 271 -11.17 12.84 -6.25
CA TRP A 271 -10.50 12.67 -4.96
C TRP A 271 -10.36 14.01 -4.26
N ARG A 272 -10.93 14.12 -3.07
CA ARG A 272 -10.89 15.33 -2.25
C ARG A 272 -10.33 15.03 -0.87
N ARG A 273 -9.47 15.89 -0.35
CA ARG A 273 -8.99 15.82 1.02
C ARG A 273 -10.19 15.90 1.98
N ALA A 274 -10.33 14.91 2.85
CA ALA A 274 -11.42 14.85 3.81
C ALA A 274 -11.24 15.90 4.91
N LYS A 275 -12.29 16.68 5.17
CA LYS A 275 -12.31 17.63 6.29
C LYS A 275 -12.42 16.90 7.63
N THR A 276 -13.14 15.78 7.65
CA THR A 276 -13.31 14.93 8.82
C THR A 276 -12.94 13.51 8.40
N PRO A 277 -11.86 12.94 8.95
CA PRO A 277 -11.48 11.57 8.65
C PRO A 277 -12.56 10.56 9.04
N VAL A 278 -12.52 9.41 8.38
CA VAL A 278 -13.44 8.31 8.67
C VAL A 278 -13.33 7.88 10.13
N ALA A 279 -14.49 7.71 10.79
CA ALA A 279 -14.55 7.31 12.17
C ALA A 279 -14.51 5.78 12.33
N GLN A 280 -13.93 5.32 13.44
CA GLN A 280 -13.89 3.91 13.79
C GLN A 280 -15.32 3.33 13.99
N LEU A 281 -15.55 2.11 13.49
CA LEU A 281 -16.82 1.41 13.60
C LEU A 281 -17.17 1.15 15.09
N ARG A 282 -18.39 1.54 15.52
CA ARG A 282 -18.77 1.48 16.94
C ARG A 282 -19.19 0.09 17.40
N HIS A 283 -19.90 -0.66 16.55
CA HIS A 283 -20.53 -1.91 16.97
C HIS A 283 -20.12 -3.12 16.12
N VAL A 284 -19.57 -4.14 16.77
CA VAL A 284 -19.23 -5.45 16.17
C VAL A 284 -20.44 -6.13 15.53
N ARG A 285 -21.65 -5.87 16.03
CA ARG A 285 -22.92 -6.46 15.50
C ARG A 285 -23.23 -6.06 14.04
N GLU A 286 -22.57 -5.03 13.53
CA GLU A 286 -22.68 -4.63 12.12
C GLU A 286 -21.81 -5.48 11.19
N ILE A 287 -20.76 -6.13 11.70
CA ILE A 287 -19.84 -6.95 10.90
C ILE A 287 -20.51 -8.12 10.18
N PRO A 288 -21.36 -8.96 10.82
CA PRO A 288 -22.05 -10.03 10.10
C PRO A 288 -22.93 -9.55 8.96
N ARG A 289 -23.58 -8.37 9.12
CA ARG A 289 -24.37 -7.73 8.06
C ARG A 289 -23.51 -7.21 6.92
N LEU A 290 -22.30 -6.75 7.23
CA LEU A 290 -21.30 -6.30 6.25
C LEU A 290 -20.75 -7.49 5.46
N LEU A 291 -20.45 -8.61 6.12
CA LEU A 291 -20.02 -9.86 5.47
C LEU A 291 -21.11 -10.47 4.59
N LEU A 292 -22.37 -10.43 5.02
CA LEU A 292 -23.52 -10.83 4.21
C LEU A 292 -23.70 -9.92 2.97
N GLY A 293 -23.20 -8.69 2.99
CA GLY A 293 -23.18 -7.79 1.83
C GLY A 293 -22.37 -8.33 0.65
N TYR A 294 -21.37 -9.20 0.87
CA TYR A 294 -20.69 -9.94 -0.22
C TYR A 294 -21.59 -10.93 -0.94
N LEU A 295 -22.67 -11.38 -0.30
CA LEU A 295 -23.63 -12.34 -0.84
C LEU A 295 -24.94 -11.67 -1.30
N ALA A 296 -25.07 -10.35 -1.13
CA ALA A 296 -26.33 -9.64 -1.41
C ALA A 296 -26.50 -9.30 -2.89
N THR A 297 -27.76 -9.36 -3.35
CA THR A 297 -28.11 -8.95 -4.71
C THR A 297 -27.89 -7.45 -4.94
N PRO A 298 -27.53 -7.01 -6.19
CA PRO A 298 -27.16 -5.62 -6.50
C PRO A 298 -28.14 -4.55 -6.03
N LYS A 299 -29.46 -4.85 -6.04
CA LYS A 299 -30.49 -3.90 -5.61
C LYS A 299 -30.51 -3.59 -4.11
N ARG A 300 -30.10 -4.54 -3.25
CA ARG A 300 -30.01 -4.33 -1.80
C ARG A 300 -28.69 -3.66 -1.39
N ALA A 301 -27.64 -3.88 -2.17
CA ALA A 301 -26.33 -3.25 -1.96
C ALA A 301 -26.38 -1.73 -2.23
N ALA A 302 -27.20 -1.25 -3.16
CA ALA A 302 -27.30 0.16 -3.55
C ALA A 302 -27.79 1.09 -2.43
N ALA A 303 -28.60 0.60 -1.49
CA ALA A 303 -29.17 1.38 -0.38
C ALA A 303 -28.37 1.24 0.95
N ALA A 304 -27.34 0.38 0.98
CA ALA A 304 -26.56 0.14 2.18
C ALA A 304 -25.51 1.25 2.41
N ARG A 305 -25.32 1.67 3.65
CA ARG A 305 -24.28 2.62 4.05
C ARG A 305 -22.88 2.14 3.67
N PHE A 306 -22.66 0.82 3.68
CA PHE A 306 -21.41 0.17 3.31
C PHE A 306 -21.68 -0.92 2.28
N ALA A 307 -20.78 -1.06 1.31
CA ALA A 307 -20.80 -2.12 0.32
C ALA A 307 -19.41 -2.79 0.33
N ALA A 308 -19.40 -4.07 0.66
CA ALA A 308 -18.17 -4.84 0.65
C ALA A 308 -17.50 -4.87 -0.74
N ALA A 309 -18.32 -4.83 -1.80
CA ALA A 309 -17.81 -4.74 -3.17
C ALA A 309 -16.96 -3.48 -3.41
N ASP A 310 -17.28 -2.34 -2.78
CA ASP A 310 -16.54 -1.08 -2.94
C ASP A 310 -15.12 -1.17 -2.36
N HIS A 311 -14.82 -2.20 -1.55
CA HIS A 311 -13.45 -2.48 -1.11
C HIS A 311 -12.59 -3.14 -2.21
N GLY A 312 -13.17 -3.58 -3.32
CA GLY A 312 -12.43 -4.23 -4.40
C GLY A 312 -11.35 -3.31 -4.99
N PRO A 313 -10.10 -3.80 -5.17
CA PRO A 313 -9.00 -2.98 -5.69
C PRO A 313 -9.28 -2.42 -7.08
N GLN A 314 -10.06 -3.11 -7.92
CA GLN A 314 -10.47 -2.64 -9.25
C GLN A 314 -11.25 -1.31 -9.20
N HIS A 315 -12.04 -1.08 -8.15
CA HIS A 315 -12.78 0.18 -8.00
C HIS A 315 -11.86 1.34 -7.64
N TYR A 316 -10.80 1.07 -6.86
CA TYR A 316 -9.76 2.06 -6.58
C TYR A 316 -8.97 2.40 -7.84
N ILE A 317 -8.55 1.39 -8.63
CA ILE A 317 -7.84 1.61 -9.90
C ILE A 317 -8.68 2.48 -10.85
N ALA A 318 -9.95 2.12 -11.06
CA ALA A 318 -10.85 2.88 -11.92
C ALA A 318 -11.02 4.34 -11.44
N ALA A 319 -11.22 4.55 -10.14
CA ALA A 319 -11.38 5.88 -9.55
C ALA A 319 -10.08 6.74 -9.57
N LEU A 320 -8.90 6.10 -9.68
CA LEU A 320 -7.60 6.78 -9.70
C LEU A 320 -7.13 7.08 -11.12
N ARG A 321 -7.70 6.45 -12.14
CA ARG A 321 -7.27 6.62 -13.54
C ARG A 321 -7.44 8.07 -13.97
N PRO A 322 -6.38 8.73 -14.46
CA PRO A 322 -6.50 10.08 -14.98
C PRO A 322 -7.38 10.12 -16.24
N ALA A 323 -8.14 11.19 -16.40
CA ALA A 323 -8.96 11.39 -17.60
C ALA A 323 -8.12 11.29 -18.89
N ALA A 324 -8.71 10.72 -19.94
CA ALA A 324 -8.09 10.50 -21.23
C ALA A 324 -6.83 9.60 -21.24
N ARG A 325 -6.62 8.78 -20.20
CA ARG A 325 -5.63 7.71 -20.20
C ARG A 325 -6.28 6.37 -20.51
N ILE A 326 -5.54 5.53 -21.21
CA ILE A 326 -5.93 4.14 -21.46
C ILE A 326 -5.89 3.32 -20.17
N THR A 327 -6.63 2.24 -20.15
CA THR A 327 -6.55 1.23 -19.10
C THR A 327 -5.22 0.48 -19.16
N GLU A 328 -4.93 -0.30 -18.14
CA GLU A 328 -3.81 -1.24 -18.12
C GLU A 328 -3.97 -2.39 -19.17
N PHE A 329 -5.11 -2.45 -19.83
CA PHE A 329 -5.39 -3.38 -20.94
C PHE A 329 -5.19 -2.73 -22.31
N GLY A 330 -5.04 -1.40 -22.37
CA GLY A 330 -4.72 -0.65 -23.59
C GLY A 330 -5.94 -0.04 -24.29
N ASP A 331 -7.10 -0.07 -23.69
CA ASP A 331 -8.34 0.53 -24.18
C ASP A 331 -8.75 1.77 -23.36
N TYR A 332 -9.68 2.55 -23.91
CA TYR A 332 -10.33 3.67 -23.22
C TYR A 332 -11.65 3.18 -22.63
N GLU A 333 -11.92 3.53 -21.37
CA GLU A 333 -13.21 3.35 -20.70
C GLU A 333 -13.98 4.66 -20.59
#